data_d73c758371e3b6f892a44ba6d0865fbc
#
_entry.id   d73c758371e3b6f892a44ba6d0865fbc
#
_cell.length_a   1.000
_cell.length_b   1.000
_cell.length_c   1.000
_cell.angle_alpha   90.00
_cell.angle_beta   90.00
_cell.angle_gamma   90.00
#
_symmetry.space_group_name_H-M   'P 1'
#
loop_
_entity.id
_entity.type
_entity.pdbx_description
1 polymer ?
#
loop_
_entity_poly.entity_id
_entity_poly.type
_entity_poly.pdbx_seq_one_letter_code
_entity_poly.pdbx_strand_id
1 'polypeptide(L)'
;VAKFGRQQITYRDAPFHRYIGNVLWRQNHQTFDAFSIQNTSLPDTRLSYAFVNKINTIFGDDRDAGIIRNGVIDVEAHLLNAQYSGLPFGKLEGYGYLLEYEDAEATSSKTLGVRLSGAPAINDAWNLVYTAEYARQSDYKSGTMDAQDYYLAELGAKHKGWMAKLSYEVQE
;
A
#
# COMPACT_ATOMS: atom_id res chain seq x y z
N VAL A 1 -15.66 -1.76 11.00
CA VAL A 1 -16.23 -0.64 10.23
C VAL A 1 -16.37 -1.06 8.79
N ALA A 2 -17.53 -0.76 8.17
CA ALA A 2 -17.73 -0.97 6.74
C ALA A 2 -18.06 0.39 6.08
N LYS A 3 -17.61 0.57 4.82
CA LYS A 3 -17.88 1.77 4.02
C LYS A 3 -18.28 1.35 2.60
N PHE A 4 -19.16 2.13 2.00
CA PHE A 4 -19.60 1.94 0.62
C PHE A 4 -19.61 3.28 -0.11
N GLY A 5 -19.19 3.31 -1.37
CA GLY A 5 -19.13 4.48 -2.23
C GLY A 5 -17.75 5.10 -2.32
N ARG A 6 -17.68 6.38 -2.74
CA ARG A 6 -16.41 7.10 -2.96
C ARG A 6 -15.67 7.33 -1.66
N GLN A 7 -14.43 6.86 -1.59
CA GLN A 7 -13.64 6.89 -0.37
C GLN A 7 -12.14 6.95 -0.65
N GLN A 8 -11.40 7.38 0.36
CA GLN A 8 -9.95 7.22 0.39
C GLN A 8 -9.61 5.83 0.95
N ILE A 9 -8.62 5.16 0.35
CA ILE A 9 -8.07 3.90 0.83
C ILE A 9 -6.57 4.07 0.96
N THR A 10 -6.07 3.92 2.17
CA THR A 10 -4.66 3.97 2.49
C THR A 10 -4.37 3.04 3.65
N TYR A 11 -3.37 2.19 3.52
CA TYR A 11 -2.97 1.23 4.56
C TYR A 11 -1.74 1.67 5.33
N ARG A 12 -0.99 2.64 4.79
CA ARG A 12 0.21 3.21 5.39
C ARG A 12 0.19 4.71 5.31
N ASP A 13 0.82 5.38 6.28
CA ASP A 13 1.01 6.84 6.24
C ASP A 13 2.05 7.22 5.18
N ALA A 14 1.90 8.42 4.61
CA ALA A 14 2.89 8.96 3.69
C ALA A 14 4.27 9.11 4.40
N PRO A 15 5.35 8.87 3.69
CA PRO A 15 5.53 8.54 2.28
C PRO A 15 5.50 7.03 1.97
N PHE A 16 5.10 6.18 2.90
CA PHE A 16 5.28 4.71 2.86
C PHE A 16 4.17 3.94 2.13
N HIS A 17 3.21 4.62 1.52
CA HIS A 17 2.15 3.98 0.72
C HIS A 17 2.66 3.71 -0.71
N ARG A 18 3.30 2.55 -0.91
CA ARG A 18 3.94 2.19 -2.19
C ARG A 18 2.92 1.85 -3.27
N TYR A 19 1.95 1.00 -2.98
CA TYR A 19 1.05 0.43 -3.99
C TYR A 19 -0.33 1.07 -3.98
N ILE A 20 -0.88 1.34 -2.81
CA ILE A 20 -2.23 1.89 -2.61
C ILE A 20 -2.15 3.20 -1.85
N GLY A 21 -2.64 4.28 -2.45
CA GLY A 21 -2.57 5.60 -1.84
C GLY A 21 -3.47 6.64 -2.51
N ASN A 22 -3.58 7.78 -1.88
CA ASN A 22 -4.53 8.84 -2.24
C ASN A 22 -3.88 10.09 -2.82
N VAL A 23 -2.56 10.13 -2.95
CA VAL A 23 -1.82 11.30 -3.48
C VAL A 23 -2.21 12.59 -2.75
N LEU A 24 -2.12 12.58 -1.42
CA LEU A 24 -2.65 13.62 -0.52
C LEU A 24 -2.01 15.01 -0.67
N TRP A 25 -0.88 15.12 -1.35
CA TRP A 25 -0.21 16.40 -1.63
C TRP A 25 -0.83 17.17 -2.80
N ARG A 26 -1.83 16.59 -3.51
CA ARG A 26 -2.62 17.26 -4.55
C ARG A 26 -3.94 17.79 -3.97
N GLN A 27 -4.47 18.88 -4.53
CA GLN A 27 -5.80 19.41 -4.17
C GLN A 27 -6.91 18.42 -4.55
N ASN A 28 -6.78 17.77 -5.72
CA ASN A 28 -7.65 16.69 -6.14
C ASN A 28 -6.98 15.37 -5.76
N HIS A 29 -7.44 14.74 -4.70
CA HIS A 29 -6.93 13.46 -4.23
C HIS A 29 -7.42 12.33 -5.11
N GLN A 30 -6.60 11.29 -5.25
CA GLN A 30 -7.08 10.01 -5.76
C GLN A 30 -8.07 9.41 -4.77
N THR A 31 -9.23 8.98 -5.28
CA THR A 31 -10.28 8.32 -4.51
C THR A 31 -10.74 7.05 -5.22
N PHE A 32 -11.41 6.18 -4.48
CA PHE A 32 -11.85 4.88 -4.95
C PHE A 32 -13.35 4.74 -4.76
N ASP A 33 -14.08 4.36 -5.80
CA ASP A 33 -15.46 3.91 -5.66
C ASP A 33 -15.41 2.44 -5.28
N ALA A 34 -15.79 2.15 -4.04
CA ALA A 34 -15.45 0.88 -3.42
C ALA A 34 -16.44 0.47 -2.32
N PHE A 35 -16.46 -0.84 -2.04
CA PHE A 35 -16.88 -1.37 -0.74
C PHE A 35 -15.62 -1.71 0.07
N SER A 36 -15.54 -1.29 1.32
CA SER A 36 -14.45 -1.69 2.20
C SER A 36 -14.94 -2.11 3.58
N ILE A 37 -14.22 -3.05 4.18
CA ILE A 37 -14.45 -3.49 5.55
C ILE A 37 -13.13 -3.54 6.31
N GLN A 38 -13.15 -3.09 7.56
CA GLN A 38 -12.04 -3.18 8.48
C GLN A 38 -12.50 -3.80 9.79
N ASN A 39 -11.75 -4.79 10.25
CA ASN A 39 -11.95 -5.46 11.52
C ASN A 39 -10.75 -5.20 12.44
N THR A 40 -11.04 -4.78 13.68
CA THR A 40 -10.06 -4.53 14.76
C THR A 40 -10.49 -5.21 16.07
N SER A 41 -11.36 -6.24 16.00
CA SER A 41 -11.85 -6.94 17.17
C SER A 41 -10.85 -7.94 17.75
N LEU A 42 -9.85 -8.35 16.96
CA LEU A 42 -8.76 -9.18 17.44
C LEU A 42 -7.68 -8.30 18.09
N PRO A 43 -7.11 -8.73 19.23
CA PRO A 43 -6.03 -8.00 19.91
C PRO A 43 -4.88 -7.70 18.93
N ASP A 44 -4.40 -6.47 18.97
CA ASP A 44 -3.25 -5.97 18.18
C ASP A 44 -3.32 -6.22 16.69
N THR A 45 -4.50 -6.59 16.16
CA THR A 45 -4.70 -7.01 14.78
C THR A 45 -5.67 -6.09 14.05
N ARG A 46 -5.29 -5.68 12.85
CA ARG A 46 -6.16 -4.97 11.91
C ARG A 46 -6.24 -5.75 10.60
N LEU A 47 -7.44 -6.21 10.26
CA LEU A 47 -7.73 -6.85 8.99
C LEU A 47 -8.55 -5.89 8.13
N SER A 48 -8.14 -5.70 6.90
CA SER A 48 -8.81 -4.81 5.96
C SER A 48 -9.00 -5.52 4.62
N TYR A 49 -10.17 -5.34 4.06
CA TYR A 49 -10.50 -5.76 2.71
C TYR A 49 -11.21 -4.61 1.99
N ALA A 50 -10.91 -4.42 0.72
CA ALA A 50 -11.69 -3.54 -0.14
C ALA A 50 -11.87 -4.19 -1.51
N PHE A 51 -13.07 -4.04 -2.05
CA PHE A 51 -13.40 -4.25 -3.45
C PHE A 51 -13.57 -2.89 -4.10
N VAL A 52 -12.78 -2.62 -5.13
CA VAL A 52 -12.75 -1.35 -5.85
C VAL A 52 -13.21 -1.59 -7.27
N ASN A 53 -14.17 -0.79 -7.73
CA ASN A 53 -14.65 -0.85 -9.11
C ASN A 53 -14.27 0.38 -9.95
N LYS A 54 -13.84 1.48 -9.30
CA LYS A 54 -13.32 2.68 -10.00
C LYS A 54 -12.21 3.35 -9.21
N ILE A 55 -11.20 3.82 -9.93
CA ILE A 55 -10.17 4.71 -9.41
C ILE A 55 -10.42 6.09 -10.01
N ASN A 56 -10.73 7.07 -9.15
CA ASN A 56 -10.85 8.47 -9.56
C ASN A 56 -9.49 9.12 -9.32
N THR A 57 -8.78 9.41 -10.40
CA THR A 57 -7.40 9.88 -10.33
C THR A 57 -7.31 11.38 -10.02
N ILE A 58 -6.10 11.87 -9.86
CA ILE A 58 -5.83 13.30 -9.63
C ILE A 58 -6.01 14.18 -10.89
N PHE A 59 -6.27 13.60 -12.06
CA PHE A 59 -6.20 14.32 -13.35
C PHE A 59 -7.54 14.90 -13.82
N GLY A 60 -8.68 14.52 -13.19
CA GLY A 60 -10.03 14.98 -13.59
C GLY A 60 -10.54 14.26 -14.85
N ASP A 61 -11.81 14.47 -15.16
CA ASP A 61 -12.58 13.64 -16.11
C ASP A 61 -12.27 13.86 -17.59
N ASP A 62 -11.58 14.95 -17.97
CA ASP A 62 -11.49 15.42 -19.37
C ASP A 62 -10.18 15.06 -20.09
N ARG A 63 -9.50 13.96 -19.74
CA ARG A 63 -8.20 13.67 -20.34
C ARG A 63 -8.07 12.30 -20.97
N ASP A 64 -8.17 12.26 -22.26
CA ASP A 64 -7.71 11.18 -23.17
C ASP A 64 -6.17 11.12 -23.26
N ALA A 65 -5.48 10.82 -22.19
CA ALA A 65 -4.00 10.83 -22.20
C ALA A 65 -3.39 9.46 -21.88
N GLY A 66 -4.10 8.38 -22.20
CA GLY A 66 -3.72 7.01 -21.86
C GLY A 66 -4.04 6.68 -20.39
N ILE A 67 -3.99 5.40 -20.04
CA ILE A 67 -4.48 4.87 -18.77
C ILE A 67 -3.96 5.59 -17.53
N ILE A 68 -2.69 5.95 -17.49
CA ILE A 68 -2.07 6.58 -16.30
C ILE A 68 -2.58 8.02 -16.09
N ARG A 69 -3.22 8.61 -17.09
CA ARG A 69 -3.68 10.01 -17.07
C ARG A 69 -5.17 10.18 -17.25
N ASN A 70 -5.94 9.09 -17.29
CA ASN A 70 -7.39 9.16 -17.29
C ASN A 70 -7.89 9.68 -15.94
N GLY A 71 -8.95 10.48 -15.96
CA GLY A 71 -9.60 10.96 -14.76
C GLY A 71 -10.27 9.86 -13.98
N VAL A 72 -10.82 8.87 -14.68
CA VAL A 72 -11.49 7.69 -14.11
C VAL A 72 -10.92 6.45 -14.78
N ILE A 73 -10.62 5.43 -13.98
CA ILE A 73 -10.15 4.12 -14.44
C ILE A 73 -11.14 3.08 -13.93
N ASP A 74 -11.73 2.31 -14.82
CA ASP A 74 -12.55 1.17 -14.47
C ASP A 74 -11.65 -0.02 -14.13
N VAL A 75 -11.89 -0.62 -12.97
CA VAL A 75 -11.03 -1.66 -12.40
C VAL A 75 -11.86 -2.62 -11.55
N GLU A 76 -11.57 -3.90 -11.62
CA GLU A 76 -11.97 -4.87 -10.62
C GLU A 76 -10.76 -5.16 -9.72
N ALA A 77 -10.76 -4.59 -8.52
CA ALA A 77 -9.63 -4.76 -7.62
C ALA A 77 -10.04 -5.28 -6.25
N HIS A 78 -9.29 -6.29 -5.78
CA HIS A 78 -9.38 -6.83 -4.44
C HIS A 78 -8.15 -6.45 -3.64
N LEU A 79 -8.34 -5.70 -2.58
CA LEU A 79 -7.27 -5.21 -1.72
C LEU A 79 -7.40 -5.88 -0.34
N LEU A 80 -6.43 -6.71 0.01
CA LEU A 80 -6.33 -7.34 1.32
C LEU A 80 -5.11 -6.80 2.06
N ASN A 81 -5.30 -6.46 3.34
CA ASN A 81 -4.21 -6.00 4.21
C ASN A 81 -4.44 -6.51 5.63
N ALA A 82 -3.44 -7.14 6.21
CA ALA A 82 -3.44 -7.63 7.57
C ALA A 82 -2.24 -7.05 8.32
N GLN A 83 -2.49 -6.42 9.46
CA GLN A 83 -1.45 -5.85 10.31
C GLN A 83 -1.56 -6.42 11.71
N TYR A 84 -0.40 -6.82 12.28
CA TYR A 84 -0.27 -7.29 13.65
C TYR A 84 0.78 -6.45 14.38
N SER A 85 0.37 -5.82 15.48
CA SER A 85 1.19 -4.90 16.29
C SER A 85 1.59 -5.46 17.66
N GLY A 86 1.23 -6.72 17.95
CA GLY A 86 1.51 -7.37 19.23
C GLY A 86 2.94 -7.89 19.40
N LEU A 87 3.84 -7.68 18.42
CA LEU A 87 5.24 -8.02 18.56
C LEU A 87 5.95 -6.98 19.44
N PRO A 88 6.75 -7.40 20.45
CA PRO A 88 7.43 -6.47 21.35
C PRO A 88 8.48 -5.60 20.67
N PHE A 89 8.87 -5.96 19.47
CA PHE A 89 9.89 -5.25 18.67
C PHE A 89 9.33 -4.54 17.47
N GLY A 90 8.06 -4.77 17.06
CA GLY A 90 7.56 -4.10 15.88
C GLY A 90 6.19 -4.54 15.38
N LYS A 91 5.89 -4.20 14.15
CA LYS A 91 4.65 -4.49 13.45
C LYS A 91 4.92 -5.36 12.23
N LEU A 92 4.17 -6.43 12.10
CA LEU A 92 4.13 -7.28 10.91
C LEU A 92 2.92 -6.88 10.05
N GLU A 93 3.12 -6.78 8.75
CA GLU A 93 2.08 -6.49 7.77
C GLU A 93 2.20 -7.48 6.61
N GLY A 94 1.07 -8.13 6.27
CA GLY A 94 0.93 -8.94 5.07
C GLY A 94 -0.14 -8.32 4.17
N TYR A 95 0.06 -8.34 2.86
CA TYR A 95 -0.90 -7.75 1.92
C TYR A 95 -0.96 -8.52 0.61
N GLY A 96 -2.13 -8.43 -0.03
CA GLY A 96 -2.39 -8.94 -1.37
C GLY A 96 -3.28 -7.97 -2.13
N TYR A 97 -2.82 -7.52 -3.29
CA TYR A 97 -3.55 -6.60 -4.17
C TYR A 97 -3.71 -7.28 -5.52
N LEU A 98 -4.95 -7.48 -5.93
CA LEU A 98 -5.32 -8.10 -7.20
C LEU A 98 -6.06 -7.04 -8.00
N LEU A 99 -5.48 -6.59 -9.11
CA LEU A 99 -6.00 -5.50 -9.93
C LEU A 99 -6.22 -5.99 -11.37
N GLU A 100 -7.45 -5.92 -11.83
CA GLU A 100 -7.83 -6.14 -13.22
C GLU A 100 -8.32 -4.82 -13.80
N TYR A 101 -7.62 -4.33 -14.81
CA TYR A 101 -7.97 -3.10 -15.51
C TYR A 101 -8.80 -3.43 -16.75
N GLU A 102 -10.02 -2.85 -16.86
CA GLU A 102 -10.91 -3.13 -17.99
C GLU A 102 -10.39 -2.52 -19.30
N ASP A 103 -9.86 -1.30 -19.25
CA ASP A 103 -9.36 -0.58 -20.43
C ASP A 103 -7.88 -0.85 -20.74
N ALA A 104 -7.19 -1.60 -19.91
CA ALA A 104 -5.76 -1.94 -20.07
C ALA A 104 -5.44 -3.29 -19.48
N GLU A 105 -6.13 -4.27 -19.93
CA GLU A 105 -6.02 -5.66 -19.49
C GLU A 105 -4.57 -6.14 -19.32
N ALA A 106 -3.69 -5.79 -20.27
CA ALA A 106 -2.28 -6.16 -20.26
C ALA A 106 -1.51 -5.68 -19.01
N THR A 107 -2.02 -4.64 -18.31
CA THR A 107 -1.39 -4.09 -17.09
C THR A 107 -1.98 -4.67 -15.81
N SER A 108 -2.94 -5.59 -15.94
CA SER A 108 -3.56 -6.26 -14.80
C SER A 108 -2.54 -7.05 -14.02
N SER A 109 -2.53 -6.88 -12.70
CA SER A 109 -1.45 -7.40 -11.85
C SER A 109 -1.93 -7.87 -10.48
N LYS A 110 -1.17 -8.80 -9.91
CA LYS A 110 -1.29 -9.18 -8.50
C LYS A 110 0.01 -8.87 -7.78
N THR A 111 -0.11 -8.30 -6.60
CA THR A 111 1.03 -8.03 -5.72
C THR A 111 0.80 -8.71 -4.38
N LEU A 112 1.74 -9.54 -3.96
CA LEU A 112 1.75 -10.17 -2.65
C LEU A 112 2.99 -9.71 -1.90
N GLY A 113 2.85 -9.29 -0.65
CA GLY A 113 3.98 -8.80 0.11
C GLY A 113 3.87 -8.96 1.60
N VAL A 114 5.03 -8.87 2.25
CA VAL A 114 5.18 -8.89 3.70
C VAL A 114 6.16 -7.81 4.13
N ARG A 115 5.85 -7.13 5.24
CA ARG A 115 6.66 -6.06 5.80
C ARG A 115 6.76 -6.23 7.31
N LEU A 116 7.98 -6.13 7.81
CA LEU A 116 8.28 -6.01 9.24
C LEU A 116 8.90 -4.63 9.48
N SER A 117 8.38 -3.89 10.44
CA SER A 117 8.93 -2.57 10.78
C SER A 117 8.81 -2.30 12.28
N GLY A 118 9.76 -1.57 12.83
CA GLY A 118 9.75 -1.29 14.25
C GLY A 118 10.68 -0.16 14.66
N ALA A 119 10.49 0.28 15.91
CA ALA A 119 11.35 1.26 16.55
C ALA A 119 11.53 0.94 18.05
N PRO A 120 11.98 -0.29 18.39
CA PRO A 120 12.15 -0.67 19.79
C PRO A 120 13.24 0.18 20.47
N ALA A 121 13.04 0.45 21.77
CA ALA A 121 14.04 1.12 22.58
C ALA A 121 15.28 0.22 22.75
N ILE A 122 16.45 0.80 22.50
CA ILE A 122 17.75 0.18 22.86
C ILE A 122 18.08 0.51 24.32
N ASN A 123 17.79 1.76 24.70
CA ASN A 123 17.92 2.29 26.06
C ASN A 123 17.04 3.56 26.20
N ASP A 124 17.11 4.25 27.34
CA ASP A 124 16.29 5.44 27.62
C ASP A 124 16.46 6.60 26.62
N ALA A 125 17.54 6.62 25.85
CA ALA A 125 17.86 7.70 24.93
C ALA A 125 17.74 7.31 23.45
N TRP A 126 17.90 6.02 23.14
CA TRP A 126 18.02 5.54 21.77
C TRP A 126 16.97 4.50 21.40
N ASN A 127 16.37 4.65 20.23
CA ASN A 127 15.56 3.64 19.58
C ASN A 127 16.23 3.15 18.30
N LEU A 128 16.22 1.84 18.07
CA LEU A 128 16.51 1.26 16.79
C LEU A 128 15.32 1.52 15.85
N VAL A 129 15.59 1.96 14.61
CA VAL A 129 14.55 2.08 13.58
C VAL A 129 14.89 1.11 12.45
N TYR A 130 13.96 0.25 12.08
CA TYR A 130 14.18 -0.69 10.98
C TYR A 130 12.91 -0.98 10.20
N THR A 131 13.12 -1.38 8.95
CA THR A 131 12.10 -1.93 8.06
C THR A 131 12.75 -3.01 7.20
N ALA A 132 12.04 -4.12 7.03
CA ALA A 132 12.31 -5.13 6.01
C ALA A 132 11.01 -5.42 5.27
N GLU A 133 11.03 -5.36 3.94
CA GLU A 133 9.87 -5.63 3.10
C GLU A 133 10.30 -6.46 1.89
N TYR A 134 9.47 -7.44 1.57
CA TYR A 134 9.52 -8.16 0.31
C TYR A 134 8.13 -8.19 -0.30
N ALA A 135 8.06 -7.95 -1.60
CA ALA A 135 6.85 -8.16 -2.37
C ALA A 135 7.19 -8.73 -3.74
N ARG A 136 6.24 -9.49 -4.27
CA ARG A 136 6.28 -9.98 -5.64
C ARG A 136 5.04 -9.51 -6.38
N GLN A 137 5.26 -8.87 -7.52
CA GLN A 137 4.22 -8.49 -8.46
C GLN A 137 4.33 -9.34 -9.71
N SER A 138 3.21 -9.84 -10.21
CA SER A 138 3.15 -10.61 -11.46
C SER A 138 1.82 -10.34 -12.15
N ASP A 139 1.66 -10.87 -13.34
CA ASP A 139 0.42 -10.84 -14.10
C ASP A 139 -0.78 -11.39 -13.29
N TYR A 140 -1.95 -10.88 -13.58
CA TYR A 140 -3.22 -11.32 -13.05
C TYR A 140 -4.27 -11.34 -14.16
N LYS A 141 -5.06 -12.43 -14.24
CA LYS A 141 -6.09 -12.65 -15.28
C LYS A 141 -5.49 -12.44 -16.71
N SER A 142 -5.91 -11.37 -17.40
CA SER A 142 -5.46 -11.01 -18.76
C SER A 142 -4.14 -10.21 -18.79
N GLY A 143 -3.52 -9.96 -17.64
CA GLY A 143 -2.22 -9.29 -17.56
C GLY A 143 -1.11 -10.04 -18.29
N THR A 144 -0.12 -9.30 -18.78
CA THR A 144 1.02 -9.86 -19.55
C THR A 144 2.37 -9.36 -19.03
N MET A 145 2.41 -8.88 -17.79
CA MET A 145 3.66 -8.38 -17.23
C MET A 145 4.53 -9.51 -16.68
N ASP A 146 5.83 -9.38 -16.87
CA ASP A 146 6.80 -10.26 -16.22
C ASP A 146 6.76 -10.08 -14.70
N ALA A 147 7.04 -11.17 -13.98
CA ALA A 147 7.09 -11.11 -12.52
C ALA A 147 8.27 -10.25 -12.06
N GLN A 148 7.99 -9.37 -11.10
CA GLN A 148 8.97 -8.46 -10.51
C GLN A 148 9.02 -8.66 -9.00
N ASP A 149 10.21 -8.66 -8.47
CA ASP A 149 10.47 -8.74 -7.04
C ASP A 149 10.85 -7.36 -6.48
N TYR A 150 10.29 -7.02 -5.34
CA TYR A 150 10.57 -5.78 -4.62
C TYR A 150 11.18 -6.08 -3.25
N TYR A 151 12.28 -5.44 -2.95
CA TYR A 151 12.98 -5.53 -1.68
C TYR A 151 13.20 -4.15 -1.08
N LEU A 152 12.92 -3.99 0.19
CA LEU A 152 13.29 -2.81 0.97
C LEU A 152 13.95 -3.25 2.27
N ALA A 153 15.11 -2.69 2.55
CA ALA A 153 15.79 -2.80 3.84
C ALA A 153 16.14 -1.41 4.36
N GLU A 154 15.72 -1.12 5.57
CA GLU A 154 16.02 0.13 6.24
C GLU A 154 16.59 -0.13 7.62
N LEU A 155 17.61 0.61 8.00
CA LEU A 155 18.21 0.55 9.32
C LEU A 155 18.61 1.96 9.77
N GLY A 156 18.32 2.29 11.01
CA GLY A 156 18.61 3.59 11.57
C GLY A 156 18.50 3.65 13.07
N ALA A 157 18.72 4.84 13.59
CA ALA A 157 18.58 5.12 15.01
C ALA A 157 17.89 6.47 15.22
N LYS A 158 17.10 6.54 16.29
CA LYS A 158 16.47 7.77 16.76
C LYS A 158 16.98 8.11 18.16
N HIS A 159 17.37 9.38 18.33
CA HIS A 159 17.83 9.90 19.61
C HIS A 159 17.22 11.28 19.86
N LYS A 160 16.41 11.41 20.89
CA LYS A 160 15.69 12.65 21.28
C LYS A 160 14.97 13.32 20.13
N GLY A 161 15.21 14.15 19.40
CA GLY A 161 14.55 14.76 18.24
C GLY A 161 15.23 14.42 16.91
N TRP A 162 16.35 13.71 16.92
CA TRP A 162 17.13 13.35 15.76
C TRP A 162 16.84 11.92 15.30
N MET A 163 16.80 11.72 13.99
CA MET A 163 16.72 10.40 13.38
C MET A 163 17.66 10.35 12.18
N ALA A 164 18.48 9.29 12.13
CA ALA A 164 19.28 8.94 10.96
C ALA A 164 18.90 7.55 10.50
N LYS A 165 18.69 7.37 9.19
CA LYS A 165 18.28 6.12 8.58
C LYS A 165 18.95 5.94 7.23
N LEU A 166 19.41 4.72 6.94
CA LEU A 166 19.86 4.27 5.64
C LEU A 166 18.77 3.36 5.06
N SER A 167 18.50 3.50 3.77
CA SER A 167 17.54 2.70 3.04
C SER A 167 18.20 2.09 1.80
N TYR A 168 17.95 0.81 1.57
CA TYR A 168 18.29 0.10 0.35
C TYR A 168 17.01 -0.47 -0.25
N GLU A 169 16.74 -0.10 -1.49
CA GLU A 169 15.52 -0.45 -2.20
C GLU A 169 15.86 -0.97 -3.59
N VAL A 170 15.27 -2.10 -3.97
CA VAL A 170 15.47 -2.75 -5.27
C VAL A 170 14.13 -3.20 -5.81
N GLN A 171 13.96 -3.06 -7.12
CA GLN A 171 12.86 -3.61 -7.91
C GLN A 171 13.44 -4.25 -9.16
N GLU A 172 13.21 -5.54 -9.35
CA GLU A 172 13.74 -6.38 -10.43
C GLU A 172 12.61 -7.13 -11.15
#